data_75beba094f73a09ce9fc44a2e9c8a1ba
#
_entry.id   75beba094f73a09ce9fc44a2e9c8a1ba
#
_cell.length_a   1.000
_cell.length_b   1.000
_cell.length_c   1.000
_cell.angle_alpha   90.00
_cell.angle_beta   90.00
_cell.angle_gamma   90.00
#
_symmetry.space_group_name_H-M   'P 1'
#
loop_
_entity.id
_entity.type
_entity.pdbx_description
1 polymer ?
#
loop_
_entity_poly.entity_id
_entity_poly.type
_entity_poly.pdbx_seq_one_letter_code
_entity_poly.pdbx_strand_id
1 'polypeptide(L)'
;MYVRDVTLENIRNRLIGSKPTDWPSLLNTPAAYILLEMRNPNKDTRTLHFVAELVDRPSGEVKKGLISVRTEDGGIGWSDENTDATEASIGLLPQVSQPVIMPLYINPFTINEGNYNLRITLTDGNISKITEVPLTIVKRKGTGMFAIGFAGVCVAFVIASFKKLRECTIQIGARGDITVALFAALAFGGVVVPVTLLGDFFHVILGPFSGLITGILNGIVQYLLLMALLILFRRPGVLSLFFLMRWLLSAILFGRVTLVGILICSVSIVVLEFVLWVWGFFKKEVITEQYAVLIAVMIGIADAFITFINMQQMMFFYRLYYADWFIALYMLVNGILYSSIGAWMGYRMGEKLKQVMGT
;
A
#
# COMPACT_ATOMS: atom_id res chain seq x y z
N MET A 1 14.19 5.87 9.32
CA MET A 1 14.15 6.37 7.93
C MET A 1 14.27 5.22 6.97
N TYR A 2 13.46 5.17 5.93
CA TYR A 2 13.45 4.08 4.98
C TYR A 2 14.09 4.52 3.67
N VAL A 3 15.14 3.82 3.29
CA VAL A 3 15.85 4.02 2.03
C VAL A 3 15.41 2.93 1.07
N ARG A 4 15.23 3.26 -0.20
CA ARG A 4 14.86 2.30 -1.25
C ARG A 4 15.90 1.20 -1.39
N ASP A 5 15.41 -0.03 -1.57
CA ASP A 5 16.27 -1.11 -2.05
C ASP A 5 16.54 -0.91 -3.54
N VAL A 6 17.76 -0.59 -3.87
CA VAL A 6 18.20 -0.33 -5.24
C VAL A 6 18.05 -1.55 -6.14
N THR A 7 18.23 -2.75 -5.59
CA THR A 7 18.08 -4.00 -6.33
C THR A 7 16.64 -4.16 -6.84
N LEU A 8 15.67 -3.88 -5.97
CA LEU A 8 14.25 -3.89 -6.30
C LEU A 8 13.88 -2.80 -7.31
N GLU A 9 14.47 -1.61 -7.18
CA GLU A 9 14.26 -0.50 -8.11
C GLU A 9 14.81 -0.82 -9.51
N ASN A 10 16.00 -1.41 -9.60
CA ASN A 10 16.59 -1.86 -10.85
C ASN A 10 15.73 -2.93 -11.54
N ILE A 11 15.18 -3.88 -10.78
CA ILE A 11 14.28 -4.91 -11.31
C ILE A 11 12.96 -4.28 -11.75
N ARG A 12 12.39 -3.39 -10.94
CA ARG A 12 11.18 -2.65 -11.31
C ARG A 12 11.35 -1.87 -12.58
N ASN A 13 12.44 -1.12 -12.72
CA ASN A 13 12.73 -0.31 -13.90
C ASN A 13 12.90 -1.17 -15.16
N ARG A 14 13.50 -2.36 -15.03
CA ARG A 14 13.58 -3.34 -16.13
C ARG A 14 12.22 -3.90 -16.53
N LEU A 15 11.35 -4.21 -15.55
CA LEU A 15 10.00 -4.75 -15.78
C LEU A 15 9.06 -3.72 -16.42
N ILE A 16 9.22 -2.44 -16.09
CA ILE A 16 8.39 -1.34 -16.60
C ILE A 16 8.96 -0.77 -17.91
N GLY A 17 10.16 -1.20 -18.33
CA GLY A 17 10.81 -0.73 -19.55
C GLY A 17 11.38 0.68 -19.45
N SER A 18 11.47 1.25 -18.24
CA SER A 18 12.15 2.52 -18.03
C SER A 18 13.67 2.33 -18.13
N LYS A 19 14.33 3.16 -18.93
CA LYS A 19 15.78 3.10 -19.08
C LYS A 19 16.47 3.36 -17.73
N PRO A 20 17.55 2.62 -17.39
CA PRO A 20 18.31 2.82 -16.13
C PRO A 20 19.03 4.17 -16.06
N THR A 21 19.00 4.96 -17.11
CA THR A 21 19.79 6.18 -17.31
C THR A 21 19.25 7.42 -16.59
N ASP A 22 18.06 7.38 -16.01
CA ASP A 22 17.53 8.56 -15.33
C ASP A 22 17.84 8.50 -13.82
N TRP A 23 19.14 8.54 -13.49
CA TRP A 23 19.65 8.82 -12.16
C TRP A 23 18.94 10.01 -11.47
N PRO A 24 18.64 11.10 -12.17
CA PRO A 24 17.90 12.24 -11.60
C PRO A 24 16.53 11.86 -11.04
N SER A 25 15.84 10.89 -11.63
CA SER A 25 14.49 10.51 -11.19
C SER A 25 14.46 9.74 -9.87
N LEU A 26 15.51 8.99 -9.54
CA LEU A 26 15.68 8.31 -8.25
C LEU A 26 15.98 9.28 -7.12
N LEU A 27 16.66 10.38 -7.44
CA LEU A 27 17.10 11.41 -6.50
C LEU A 27 16.11 12.57 -6.37
N ASN A 28 15.12 12.67 -7.26
CA ASN A 28 14.12 13.75 -7.27
C ASN A 28 13.16 13.72 -6.08
N THR A 29 13.08 12.62 -5.32
CA THR A 29 12.25 12.56 -4.13
C THR A 29 13.11 12.53 -2.88
N PRO A 30 12.98 13.51 -1.97
CA PRO A 30 13.71 13.49 -0.72
C PRO A 30 13.34 12.26 0.11
N ALA A 31 14.33 11.70 0.76
CA ALA A 31 14.13 10.53 1.61
C ALA A 31 13.52 10.91 2.97
N ALA A 32 13.75 12.15 3.41
CA ALA A 32 13.13 12.74 4.60
C ALA A 32 13.17 14.27 4.51
N TYR A 33 12.48 14.91 5.46
CA TYR A 33 12.52 16.35 5.64
C TYR A 33 13.00 16.65 7.06
N ILE A 34 13.88 17.66 7.22
CA ILE A 34 14.28 18.21 8.48
C ILE A 34 13.44 19.48 8.69
N LEU A 35 12.68 19.54 9.77
CA LEU A 35 11.96 20.73 10.18
C LEU A 35 12.78 21.42 11.29
N LEU A 36 13.21 22.64 11.02
CA LEU A 36 13.93 23.49 11.94
C LEU A 36 13.09 24.72 12.25
N GLU A 37 12.80 24.96 13.52
CA GLU A 37 12.20 26.21 13.96
C GLU A 37 13.31 27.15 14.40
N MET A 38 13.51 28.24 13.66
CA MET A 38 14.61 29.18 13.91
C MET A 38 14.06 30.55 14.20
N ARG A 39 14.68 31.23 15.17
CA ARG A 39 14.37 32.61 15.55
C ARG A 39 15.64 33.46 15.52
N ASN A 40 15.58 34.57 14.78
CA ASN A 40 16.62 35.58 14.79
C ASN A 40 16.27 36.64 15.83
N PRO A 41 16.98 36.73 16.93
CA PRO A 41 16.72 37.75 17.98
C PRO A 41 17.21 39.16 17.59
N ASN A 42 18.00 39.28 16.53
CA ASN A 42 18.62 40.55 16.12
C ASN A 42 17.65 41.38 15.26
N LYS A 43 17.97 42.66 15.12
CA LYS A 43 17.18 43.58 14.26
C LYS A 43 17.54 43.51 12.77
N ASP A 44 18.65 42.88 12.44
CA ASP A 44 19.13 42.72 11.06
C ASP A 44 18.89 41.32 10.53
N THR A 45 18.70 41.18 9.22
CA THR A 45 18.63 39.88 8.53
C THR A 45 19.98 39.17 8.66
N ARG A 46 19.97 37.91 9.07
CA ARG A 46 21.19 37.08 9.16
C ARG A 46 21.09 35.88 8.23
N THR A 47 22.23 35.52 7.65
CA THR A 47 22.37 34.31 6.84
C THR A 47 23.09 33.26 7.66
N LEU A 48 22.40 32.12 7.92
CA LEU A 48 22.98 30.95 8.56
C LEU A 48 23.46 29.96 7.50
N HIS A 49 24.63 29.41 7.72
CA HIS A 49 25.13 28.27 6.96
C HIS A 49 24.71 26.99 7.65
N PHE A 50 23.99 26.14 6.93
CA PHE A 50 23.50 24.84 7.40
C PHE A 50 24.32 23.74 6.75
N VAL A 51 24.83 22.81 7.54
CA VAL A 51 25.52 21.60 7.09
C VAL A 51 24.93 20.40 7.81
N ALA A 52 24.43 19.43 7.06
CA ALA A 52 23.96 18.16 7.61
C ALA A 52 24.87 17.02 7.18
N GLU A 53 25.37 16.25 8.13
CA GLU A 53 26.24 15.09 7.92
C GLU A 53 25.63 13.84 8.53
N LEU A 54 25.91 12.68 7.94
CA LEU A 54 25.52 11.39 8.46
C LEU A 54 26.71 10.74 9.20
N VAL A 55 26.59 10.55 10.49
CA VAL A 55 27.64 9.95 11.34
C VAL A 55 27.21 8.54 11.73
N ASP A 56 28.03 7.56 11.45
CA ASP A 56 27.81 6.19 11.87
C ASP A 56 28.00 6.05 13.38
N ARG A 57 26.99 5.56 14.10
CA ARG A 57 27.06 5.48 15.58
C ARG A 57 28.17 4.59 16.11
N PRO A 58 28.40 3.38 15.55
CA PRO A 58 29.45 2.51 16.05
C PRO A 58 30.85 3.03 15.82
N SER A 59 31.14 3.61 14.64
CA SER A 59 32.49 4.04 14.28
C SER A 59 32.76 5.52 14.55
N GLY A 60 31.74 6.35 14.71
CA GLY A 60 31.87 7.82 14.81
C GLY A 60 32.33 8.51 13.52
N GLU A 61 32.43 7.77 12.42
CA GLU A 61 32.88 8.29 11.13
C GLU A 61 31.73 8.94 10.36
N VAL A 62 32.04 10.02 9.63
CA VAL A 62 31.12 10.61 8.67
C VAL A 62 31.00 9.67 7.48
N LYS A 63 29.78 9.22 7.17
CA LYS A 63 29.52 8.35 6.04
C LYS A 63 29.07 9.14 4.82
N LYS A 64 29.72 8.87 3.69
CA LYS A 64 29.34 9.38 2.39
C LYS A 64 27.96 8.85 2.02
N GLY A 65 27.08 9.72 1.57
CA GLY A 65 25.78 9.26 1.10
C GLY A 65 24.66 10.28 1.22
N LEU A 66 24.92 11.45 1.83
CA LEU A 66 24.05 12.60 1.67
C LEU A 66 24.37 13.29 0.35
N ILE A 67 23.33 13.76 -0.34
CA ILE A 67 23.47 14.44 -1.62
C ILE A 67 23.18 15.91 -1.39
N SER A 68 24.16 16.76 -1.70
CA SER A 68 23.98 18.20 -1.68
C SER A 68 23.18 18.65 -2.89
N VAL A 69 22.16 19.48 -2.65
CA VAL A 69 21.42 20.18 -3.71
C VAL A 69 22.08 21.54 -3.87
N ARG A 70 23.01 21.68 -4.81
CA ARG A 70 23.56 22.99 -5.19
C ARG A 70 22.65 23.65 -6.20
N THR A 71 22.25 24.87 -5.92
CA THR A 71 21.64 25.77 -6.90
C THR A 71 22.75 26.56 -7.57
N GLU A 72 23.21 26.15 -8.74
CA GLU A 72 23.88 27.03 -9.67
C GLU A 72 22.82 27.69 -10.56
N ASP A 73 22.82 29.00 -10.63
CA ASP A 73 21.93 29.82 -11.47
C ASP A 73 20.41 29.68 -11.24
N GLY A 74 19.97 29.51 -10.00
CA GLY A 74 18.55 29.52 -9.67
C GLY A 74 17.79 28.24 -10.05
N GLY A 75 18.46 27.22 -10.54
CA GLY A 75 17.93 25.88 -10.81
C GLY A 75 18.41 24.86 -9.78
N ILE A 76 17.65 23.80 -9.56
CA ILE A 76 18.09 22.64 -8.78
C ILE A 76 19.13 21.89 -9.61
N GLY A 77 20.41 22.17 -9.39
CA GLY A 77 21.55 21.48 -10.02
C GLY A 77 22.03 20.35 -9.10
N TRP A 78 22.28 19.19 -9.66
CA TRP A 78 22.93 18.07 -8.98
C TRP A 78 24.43 18.16 -9.21
N SER A 79 25.24 18.31 -8.16
CA SER A 79 26.68 18.16 -8.31
C SER A 79 27.03 16.69 -8.39
N ASP A 80 27.78 16.27 -9.42
CA ASP A 80 28.33 14.92 -9.60
C ASP A 80 29.40 14.59 -8.53
N GLU A 81 29.87 15.57 -7.77
CA GLU A 81 30.80 15.36 -6.68
C GLU A 81 30.06 14.74 -5.49
N ASN A 82 30.52 13.58 -5.05
CA ASN A 82 30.16 12.91 -3.79
C ASN A 82 30.41 13.85 -2.61
N THR A 83 29.47 14.76 -2.35
CA THR A 83 29.51 15.58 -1.15
C THR A 83 29.07 14.73 0.04
N ASP A 84 29.88 14.73 1.09
CA ASP A 84 29.62 13.96 2.30
C ASP A 84 28.55 14.63 3.18
N ALA A 85 28.05 15.79 2.78
CA ALA A 85 27.13 16.62 3.55
C ALA A 85 26.07 17.31 2.64
N THR A 86 24.91 17.59 3.22
CA THR A 86 23.91 18.48 2.61
C THR A 86 24.11 19.90 3.14
N GLU A 87 24.41 20.85 2.24
CA GLU A 87 24.68 22.23 2.61
C GLU A 87 23.60 23.17 2.09
N ALA A 88 23.25 24.19 2.86
CA ALA A 88 22.34 25.24 2.45
C ALA A 88 22.60 26.54 3.20
N SER A 89 22.31 27.67 2.57
CA SER A 89 22.32 28.98 3.22
C SER A 89 20.88 29.44 3.46
N ILE A 90 20.58 29.84 4.69
CA ILE A 90 19.23 30.18 5.14
C ILE A 90 19.23 31.63 5.61
N GLY A 91 18.44 32.49 4.95
CA GLY A 91 18.20 33.86 5.40
C GLY A 91 17.14 33.90 6.50
N LEU A 92 17.49 34.44 7.67
CA LEU A 92 16.57 34.62 8.79
C LEU A 92 16.13 36.08 8.89
N LEU A 93 14.83 36.30 8.81
CA LEU A 93 14.24 37.64 9.02
C LEU A 93 14.39 38.10 10.48
N PRO A 94 14.54 39.43 10.71
CA PRO A 94 14.73 39.97 12.05
C PRO A 94 13.50 39.73 12.94
N GLN A 95 13.73 39.32 14.16
CA GLN A 95 12.72 39.16 15.23
C GLN A 95 11.55 38.23 14.95
N VAL A 96 11.60 37.44 13.85
CA VAL A 96 10.55 36.50 13.46
C VAL A 96 11.02 35.06 13.71
N SER A 97 10.12 34.21 14.24
CA SER A 97 10.31 32.75 14.21
C SER A 97 9.80 32.22 12.89
N GLN A 98 10.66 31.53 12.15
CA GLN A 98 10.29 30.95 10.86
C GLN A 98 10.60 29.46 10.80
N PRO A 99 9.66 28.62 10.36
CA PRO A 99 9.92 27.22 10.10
C PRO A 99 10.72 27.09 8.80
N VAL A 100 11.79 26.34 8.84
CA VAL A 100 12.61 25.99 7.67
C VAL A 100 12.51 24.50 7.44
N ILE A 101 12.04 24.12 6.26
CA ILE A 101 11.91 22.74 5.83
C ILE A 101 13.06 22.43 4.86
N MET A 102 13.94 21.52 5.25
CA MET A 102 15.04 21.09 4.42
C MET A 102 14.85 19.65 3.95
N PRO A 103 14.83 19.40 2.65
CA PRO A 103 14.76 18.06 2.12
C PRO A 103 16.11 17.34 2.29
N LEU A 104 16.07 16.10 2.77
CA LEU A 104 17.23 15.24 2.92
C LEU A 104 17.26 14.21 1.79
N TYR A 105 18.27 14.30 0.93
CA TYR A 105 18.48 13.35 -0.16
C TYR A 105 19.58 12.36 0.25
N ILE A 106 19.27 11.08 0.11
CA ILE A 106 20.21 10.00 0.47
C ILE A 106 20.47 9.15 -0.77
N ASN A 107 21.76 8.87 -1.01
CA ASN A 107 22.17 7.93 -2.01
C ASN A 107 21.99 6.47 -1.50
N PRO A 108 21.01 5.73 -2.02
CA PRO A 108 20.71 4.39 -1.54
C PRO A 108 21.81 3.36 -1.89
N PHE A 109 22.75 3.71 -2.77
CA PHE A 109 23.84 2.81 -3.17
C PHE A 109 25.03 2.86 -2.21
N THR A 110 25.27 4.00 -1.59
CA THR A 110 26.43 4.21 -0.73
C THR A 110 26.13 3.99 0.75
N ILE A 111 24.89 4.23 1.18
CA ILE A 111 24.47 4.05 2.58
C ILE A 111 23.95 2.64 2.81
N ASN A 112 24.44 1.99 3.87
CA ASN A 112 23.97 0.70 4.34
C ASN A 112 22.85 0.84 5.39
N GLU A 113 22.17 -0.28 5.71
CA GLU A 113 21.29 -0.34 6.86
C GLU A 113 22.09 -0.14 8.16
N GLY A 114 21.54 0.62 9.10
CA GLY A 114 22.22 0.85 10.36
C GLY A 114 21.66 2.00 11.18
N ASN A 115 22.29 2.20 12.32
CA ASN A 115 22.00 3.29 13.24
C ASN A 115 23.02 4.40 13.04
N TYR A 116 22.53 5.56 12.66
CA TYR A 116 23.32 6.76 12.38
C TYR A 116 22.90 7.90 13.31
N ASN A 117 23.74 8.91 13.41
CA ASN A 117 23.37 10.22 13.91
C ASN A 117 23.39 11.21 12.75
N LEU A 118 22.30 11.95 12.57
CA LEU A 118 22.29 13.11 11.69
C LEU A 118 22.86 14.29 12.46
N ARG A 119 24.08 14.68 12.12
CA ARG A 119 24.77 15.84 12.71
C ARG A 119 24.39 17.07 11.91
N ILE A 120 23.78 18.04 12.57
CA ILE A 120 23.37 19.32 11.98
C ILE A 120 24.26 20.39 12.56
N THR A 121 25.02 21.06 11.73
CA THR A 121 25.88 22.20 12.10
C THR A 121 25.29 23.48 11.51
N LEU A 122 24.96 24.40 12.38
CA LEU A 122 24.50 25.76 12.03
C LEU A 122 25.60 26.74 12.32
N THR A 123 26.05 27.50 11.33
CA THR A 123 27.13 28.47 11.45
C THR A 123 26.65 29.91 11.16
N ASP A 124 26.88 30.83 12.05
CA ASP A 124 26.64 32.26 11.92
C ASP A 124 27.99 33.01 12.13
N GLY A 125 28.68 33.30 11.05
CA GLY A 125 30.03 33.84 11.11
C GLY A 125 30.99 32.93 11.88
N ASN A 126 31.42 33.36 13.09
CA ASN A 126 32.35 32.60 13.93
C ASN A 126 31.67 31.68 14.97
N ILE A 127 30.35 31.69 15.04
CA ILE A 127 29.60 30.87 16.00
C ILE A 127 29.03 29.66 15.31
N SER A 128 29.36 28.47 15.78
CA SER A 128 28.77 27.22 15.29
C SER A 128 28.02 26.51 16.41
N LYS A 129 26.82 25.99 16.07
CA LYS A 129 26.02 25.13 16.97
C LYS A 129 25.83 23.78 16.30
N ILE A 130 26.21 22.72 17.00
CA ILE A 130 26.09 21.35 16.52
C ILE A 130 24.94 20.68 17.29
N THR A 131 24.08 19.99 16.57
CA THR A 131 22.99 19.17 17.12
C THR A 131 23.03 17.81 16.46
N GLU A 132 22.93 16.74 17.23
CA GLU A 132 22.86 15.36 16.69
C GLU A 132 21.48 14.76 16.95
N VAL A 133 20.87 14.21 15.90
CA VAL A 133 19.58 13.56 15.96
C VAL A 133 19.75 12.09 15.58
N PRO A 134 19.28 11.15 16.42
CA PRO A 134 19.38 9.73 16.13
C PRO A 134 18.53 9.37 14.89
N LEU A 135 19.14 8.64 13.95
CA LEU A 135 18.52 8.23 12.70
C LEU A 135 18.79 6.74 12.46
N THR A 136 17.74 5.95 12.25
CA THR A 136 17.88 4.57 11.83
C THR A 136 17.52 4.45 10.35
N ILE A 137 18.43 3.92 9.55
CA ILE A 137 18.23 3.66 8.12
C ILE A 137 17.90 2.19 7.94
N VAL A 138 16.76 1.91 7.31
CA VAL A 138 16.29 0.55 7.00
C VAL A 138 16.12 0.42 5.50
N LYS A 139 16.79 -0.56 4.89
CA LYS A 139 16.56 -0.94 3.49
C LYS A 139 15.53 -2.05 3.44
N ARG A 140 14.47 -1.83 2.70
CA ARG A 140 13.38 -2.81 2.61
C ARG A 140 13.74 -3.95 1.67
N LYS A 141 13.82 -5.17 2.20
CA LYS A 141 14.21 -6.38 1.45
C LYS A 141 12.99 -7.11 0.87
N GLY A 142 13.11 -7.55 -0.38
CA GLY A 142 12.46 -8.71 -1.00
C GLY A 142 10.93 -8.92 -0.94
N THR A 143 10.22 -8.39 0.06
CA THR A 143 8.78 -8.67 0.25
C THR A 143 7.90 -8.15 -0.89
N GLY A 144 8.26 -7.00 -1.49
CA GLY A 144 7.56 -6.47 -2.65
C GLY A 144 7.69 -7.35 -3.89
N MET A 145 8.89 -7.92 -4.13
CA MET A 145 9.11 -8.87 -5.23
C MET A 145 8.31 -10.15 -5.05
N PHE A 146 8.28 -10.68 -3.83
CA PHE A 146 7.46 -11.84 -3.52
C PHE A 146 5.98 -11.55 -3.82
N ALA A 147 5.46 -10.39 -3.38
CA ALA A 147 4.07 -10.02 -3.60
C ALA A 147 3.71 -9.89 -5.09
N ILE A 148 4.63 -9.35 -5.90
CA ILE A 148 4.42 -9.22 -7.35
C ILE A 148 4.55 -10.56 -8.06
N GLY A 149 5.57 -11.34 -7.73
CA GLY A 149 5.75 -12.69 -8.29
C GLY A 149 4.55 -13.58 -7.98
N PHE A 150 4.09 -13.58 -6.72
CA PHE A 150 2.91 -14.31 -6.32
C PHE A 150 1.64 -13.83 -7.08
N ALA A 151 1.44 -12.52 -7.19
CA ALA A 151 0.31 -11.97 -7.94
C ALA A 151 0.37 -12.31 -9.43
N GLY A 152 1.57 -12.32 -10.03
CA GLY A 152 1.77 -12.76 -11.42
C GLY A 152 1.37 -14.22 -11.63
N VAL A 153 1.73 -15.10 -10.70
CA VAL A 153 1.30 -16.51 -10.71
C VAL A 153 -0.23 -16.61 -10.59
N CYS A 154 -0.85 -15.79 -9.71
CA CYS A 154 -2.32 -15.74 -9.60
C CYS A 154 -2.99 -15.31 -10.90
N VAL A 155 -2.46 -14.31 -11.60
CA VAL A 155 -2.99 -13.88 -12.91
C VAL A 155 -2.90 -15.04 -13.91
N ALA A 156 -1.76 -15.71 -14.02
CA ALA A 156 -1.59 -16.85 -14.91
C ALA A 156 -2.60 -17.98 -14.56
N PHE A 157 -2.84 -18.23 -13.28
CA PHE A 157 -3.80 -19.21 -12.82
C PHE A 157 -5.26 -18.84 -13.21
N VAL A 158 -5.66 -17.58 -13.05
CA VAL A 158 -6.99 -17.08 -13.44
C VAL A 158 -7.17 -17.24 -14.96
N ILE A 159 -6.16 -16.88 -15.76
CA ILE A 159 -6.22 -17.05 -17.22
C ILE A 159 -6.35 -18.54 -17.59
N ALA A 160 -5.55 -19.41 -16.98
CA ALA A 160 -5.63 -20.86 -17.21
C ALA A 160 -7.00 -21.47 -16.80
N SER A 161 -7.64 -20.88 -15.79
CA SER A 161 -8.94 -21.33 -15.27
C SER A 161 -10.13 -20.81 -16.07
N PHE A 162 -9.92 -20.03 -17.13
CA PHE A 162 -11.01 -19.40 -17.91
C PHE A 162 -11.97 -20.42 -18.51
N LYS A 163 -11.49 -21.60 -18.93
CA LYS A 163 -12.35 -22.68 -19.42
C LYS A 163 -13.31 -23.18 -18.33
N LYS A 164 -12.81 -23.38 -17.10
CA LYS A 164 -13.62 -23.79 -15.94
C LYS A 164 -14.64 -22.72 -15.55
N LEU A 165 -14.28 -21.46 -15.69
CA LEU A 165 -15.19 -20.34 -15.45
C LEU A 165 -16.37 -20.35 -16.43
N ARG A 166 -16.11 -20.57 -17.71
CA ARG A 166 -17.16 -20.75 -18.73
C ARG A 166 -18.07 -21.95 -18.44
N GLU A 167 -17.52 -23.06 -18.00
CA GLU A 167 -18.31 -24.22 -17.57
C GLU A 167 -19.21 -23.89 -16.37
N CYS A 168 -18.70 -23.13 -15.40
CA CYS A 168 -19.47 -22.65 -14.26
C CYS A 168 -20.68 -21.81 -14.72
N THR A 169 -20.49 -20.85 -15.63
CA THR A 169 -21.55 -20.01 -16.19
C THR A 169 -22.64 -20.87 -16.86
N ILE A 170 -22.25 -21.86 -17.68
CA ILE A 170 -23.20 -22.78 -18.33
C ILE A 170 -24.00 -23.59 -17.30
N GLN A 171 -23.34 -24.04 -16.20
CA GLN A 171 -23.97 -24.86 -15.17
C GLN A 171 -24.91 -24.07 -14.25
N ILE A 172 -24.63 -22.79 -14.01
CA ILE A 172 -25.48 -21.92 -13.16
C ILE A 172 -26.70 -21.46 -13.97
N GLY A 173 -26.56 -21.34 -15.28
CA GLY A 173 -27.60 -20.89 -16.19
C GLY A 173 -27.88 -19.38 -16.09
N ALA A 174 -28.69 -18.86 -16.97
CA ALA A 174 -28.94 -17.43 -17.14
C ALA A 174 -29.48 -16.75 -15.84
N ARG A 175 -30.35 -17.43 -15.10
CA ARG A 175 -30.86 -16.89 -13.81
C ARG A 175 -29.76 -16.76 -12.76
N GLY A 176 -28.85 -17.72 -12.70
CA GLY A 176 -27.71 -17.68 -11.80
C GLY A 176 -26.73 -16.57 -12.16
N ASP A 177 -26.41 -16.42 -13.44
CA ASP A 177 -25.51 -15.36 -13.93
C ASP A 177 -26.08 -13.96 -13.65
N ILE A 178 -27.39 -13.76 -13.85
CA ILE A 178 -28.06 -12.50 -13.49
C ILE A 178 -27.95 -12.24 -11.97
N THR A 179 -28.14 -13.28 -11.15
CA THR A 179 -28.01 -13.13 -9.70
C THR A 179 -26.58 -12.78 -9.30
N VAL A 180 -25.57 -13.44 -9.87
CA VAL A 180 -24.14 -13.10 -9.61
C VAL A 180 -23.84 -11.67 -10.04
N ALA A 181 -24.32 -11.25 -11.22
CA ALA A 181 -24.16 -9.88 -11.72
C ALA A 181 -24.83 -8.85 -10.78
N LEU A 182 -26.03 -9.16 -10.27
CA LEU A 182 -26.73 -8.30 -9.32
C LEU A 182 -25.96 -8.14 -8.00
N PHE A 183 -25.45 -9.23 -7.43
CA PHE A 183 -24.62 -9.19 -6.24
C PHE A 183 -23.31 -8.43 -6.46
N ALA A 184 -22.68 -8.60 -7.64
CA ALA A 184 -21.49 -7.85 -8.02
C ALA A 184 -21.80 -6.34 -8.18
N ALA A 185 -22.95 -5.99 -8.76
CA ALA A 185 -23.41 -4.61 -8.88
C ALA A 185 -23.76 -3.98 -7.52
N LEU A 186 -24.38 -4.74 -6.61
CA LEU A 186 -24.62 -4.30 -5.23
C LEU A 186 -23.31 -4.09 -4.47
N ALA A 187 -22.33 -4.98 -4.63
CA ALA A 187 -21.01 -4.80 -4.03
C ALA A 187 -20.27 -3.60 -4.65
N PHE A 188 -20.41 -3.37 -5.94
CA PHE A 188 -19.86 -2.19 -6.58
C PHE A 188 -20.52 -0.90 -6.05
N GLY A 189 -21.85 -0.80 -6.08
CA GLY A 189 -22.59 0.39 -5.63
C GLY A 189 -22.53 0.62 -4.13
N GLY A 190 -22.54 -0.45 -3.32
CA GLY A 190 -22.53 -0.35 -1.86
C GLY A 190 -21.14 -0.24 -1.23
N VAL A 191 -20.08 -0.62 -1.96
CA VAL A 191 -18.71 -0.61 -1.45
C VAL A 191 -17.81 0.30 -2.29
N VAL A 192 -17.65 -0.01 -3.58
CA VAL A 192 -16.64 0.70 -4.40
C VAL A 192 -16.99 2.17 -4.59
N VAL A 193 -18.26 2.48 -4.87
CA VAL A 193 -18.70 3.87 -5.06
C VAL A 193 -18.54 4.70 -3.78
N PRO A 194 -19.07 4.29 -2.60
CA PRO A 194 -18.87 5.05 -1.37
C PRO A 194 -17.40 5.17 -0.96
N VAL A 195 -16.61 4.10 -1.08
CA VAL A 195 -15.18 4.13 -0.76
C VAL A 195 -14.42 5.10 -1.66
N THR A 196 -14.79 5.19 -2.95
CA THR A 196 -14.13 6.11 -3.88
C THR A 196 -14.52 7.56 -3.60
N LEU A 197 -15.79 7.83 -3.32
CA LEU A 197 -16.29 9.21 -3.08
C LEU A 197 -15.91 9.73 -1.70
N LEU A 198 -16.00 8.88 -0.67
CA LEU A 198 -15.72 9.27 0.72
C LEU A 198 -14.25 9.06 1.12
N GLY A 199 -13.51 8.26 0.34
CA GLY A 199 -12.13 7.94 0.65
C GLY A 199 -11.24 9.18 0.73
N ASP A 200 -11.35 10.08 -0.24
CA ASP A 200 -10.60 11.33 -0.27
C ASP A 200 -10.97 12.24 0.91
N PHE A 201 -12.26 12.33 1.25
CA PHE A 201 -12.74 13.09 2.41
C PHE A 201 -12.17 12.54 3.73
N PHE A 202 -12.26 11.23 3.95
CA PHE A 202 -11.69 10.62 5.14
C PHE A 202 -10.16 10.70 5.18
N HIS A 203 -9.52 10.70 4.01
CA HIS A 203 -8.06 10.85 3.95
C HIS A 203 -7.60 12.22 4.42
N VAL A 204 -8.33 13.27 4.09
CA VAL A 204 -8.05 14.64 4.56
C VAL A 204 -8.19 14.77 6.08
N ILE A 205 -9.19 14.11 6.69
CA ILE A 205 -9.46 14.22 8.14
C ILE A 205 -8.58 13.28 8.96
N LEU A 206 -8.41 12.02 8.51
CA LEU A 206 -7.83 10.94 9.29
C LEU A 206 -6.45 10.49 8.78
N GLY A 207 -5.99 11.07 7.65
CA GLY A 207 -4.74 10.69 7.03
C GLY A 207 -4.68 9.18 6.73
N PRO A 208 -3.60 8.49 7.13
CA PRO A 208 -3.41 7.06 6.85
C PRO A 208 -4.49 6.16 7.47
N PHE A 209 -5.18 6.61 8.53
CA PHE A 209 -6.21 5.83 9.22
C PHE A 209 -7.56 5.81 8.50
N SER A 210 -7.74 6.61 7.44
CA SER A 210 -8.93 6.60 6.60
C SER A 210 -9.27 5.20 6.09
N GLY A 211 -8.25 4.39 5.78
CA GLY A 211 -8.39 3.01 5.33
C GLY A 211 -9.05 2.08 6.36
N LEU A 212 -8.98 2.37 7.66
CA LEU A 212 -9.67 1.58 8.69
C LEU A 212 -11.19 1.82 8.66
N ILE A 213 -11.63 3.04 8.36
CA ILE A 213 -13.07 3.36 8.24
C ILE A 213 -13.62 2.84 6.91
N THR A 214 -12.95 3.11 5.80
CA THR A 214 -13.38 2.58 4.49
C THR A 214 -13.30 1.06 4.44
N GLY A 215 -12.45 0.45 5.27
CA GLY A 215 -12.34 -0.99 5.47
C GLY A 215 -13.61 -1.64 6.00
N ILE A 216 -14.46 -0.92 6.75
CA ILE A 216 -15.77 -1.43 7.18
C ILE A 216 -16.61 -1.81 5.96
N LEU A 217 -16.67 -0.95 4.96
CA LEU A 217 -17.40 -1.22 3.73
C LEU A 217 -16.75 -2.36 2.93
N ASN A 218 -15.43 -2.30 2.75
CA ASN A 218 -14.70 -3.33 2.00
C ASN A 218 -14.70 -4.68 2.73
N GLY A 219 -14.54 -4.73 4.04
CA GLY A 219 -14.54 -5.95 4.82
C GLY A 219 -15.97 -6.47 5.08
N ILE A 220 -16.82 -5.70 5.75
CA ILE A 220 -18.12 -6.20 6.17
C ILE A 220 -19.09 -6.37 5.00
N VAL A 221 -19.34 -5.28 4.24
CA VAL A 221 -20.39 -5.32 3.19
C VAL A 221 -19.99 -6.21 2.03
N GLN A 222 -18.75 -6.16 1.58
CA GLN A 222 -18.28 -6.99 0.49
C GLN A 222 -18.35 -8.48 0.83
N TYR A 223 -17.83 -8.90 2.00
CA TYR A 223 -17.82 -10.31 2.39
C TYR A 223 -19.18 -10.83 2.81
N LEU A 224 -20.07 -9.95 3.31
CA LEU A 224 -21.48 -10.26 3.52
C LEU A 224 -22.15 -10.66 2.19
N LEU A 225 -22.02 -9.83 1.15
CA LEU A 225 -22.59 -10.11 -0.16
C LEU A 225 -21.95 -11.33 -0.82
N LEU A 226 -20.62 -11.47 -0.73
CA LEU A 226 -19.90 -12.61 -1.26
C LEU A 226 -20.35 -13.92 -0.62
N MET A 227 -20.40 -13.97 0.72
CA MET A 227 -20.79 -15.19 1.42
C MET A 227 -22.26 -15.53 1.21
N ALA A 228 -23.16 -14.54 1.17
CA ALA A 228 -24.56 -14.78 0.84
C ALA A 228 -24.70 -15.39 -0.57
N LEU A 229 -23.96 -14.90 -1.55
CA LEU A 229 -23.92 -15.44 -2.90
C LEU A 229 -23.37 -16.89 -2.92
N LEU A 230 -22.30 -17.16 -2.16
CA LEU A 230 -21.71 -18.51 -2.06
C LEU A 230 -22.64 -19.52 -1.38
N ILE A 231 -23.54 -19.11 -0.48
CA ILE A 231 -24.58 -19.96 0.08
C ILE A 231 -25.66 -20.29 -0.93
N LEU A 232 -26.02 -19.35 -1.79
CA LEU A 232 -26.99 -19.58 -2.86
C LEU A 232 -26.44 -20.51 -3.95
N PHE A 233 -25.19 -20.29 -4.35
CA PHE A 233 -24.54 -21.03 -5.43
C PHE A 233 -23.23 -21.63 -4.94
N ARG A 234 -23.29 -22.84 -4.38
CA ARG A 234 -22.11 -23.56 -3.83
C ARG A 234 -21.27 -24.22 -4.90
N ARG A 235 -20.78 -23.43 -5.86
CA ARG A 235 -19.98 -23.95 -6.98
C ARG A 235 -18.65 -23.22 -7.07
N PRO A 236 -17.56 -23.95 -7.37
CA PRO A 236 -16.29 -23.29 -7.70
C PRO A 236 -16.47 -22.43 -8.95
N GLY A 237 -15.85 -21.25 -8.95
CA GLY A 237 -15.98 -20.26 -10.04
C GLY A 237 -17.01 -19.15 -9.81
N VAL A 238 -18.00 -19.33 -8.93
CA VAL A 238 -18.97 -18.26 -8.59
C VAL A 238 -18.26 -17.05 -7.97
N LEU A 239 -17.30 -17.31 -7.07
CA LEU A 239 -16.46 -16.29 -6.48
C LEU A 239 -15.65 -15.54 -7.54
N SER A 240 -15.05 -16.27 -8.48
CA SER A 240 -14.31 -15.68 -9.60
C SER A 240 -15.20 -14.79 -10.45
N LEU A 241 -16.42 -15.23 -10.81
CA LEU A 241 -17.40 -14.41 -11.55
C LEU A 241 -17.75 -13.13 -10.79
N PHE A 242 -18.02 -13.23 -9.49
CA PHE A 242 -18.35 -12.08 -8.64
C PHE A 242 -17.25 -11.02 -8.66
N PHE A 243 -15.99 -11.42 -8.41
CA PHE A 243 -14.86 -10.48 -8.39
C PHE A 243 -14.55 -9.89 -9.77
N LEU A 244 -14.59 -10.70 -10.82
CA LEU A 244 -14.38 -10.24 -12.19
C LEU A 244 -15.47 -9.26 -12.64
N MET A 245 -16.75 -9.55 -12.38
CA MET A 245 -17.85 -8.64 -12.72
C MET A 245 -17.75 -7.32 -11.93
N ARG A 246 -17.47 -7.39 -10.63
CA ARG A 246 -17.25 -6.19 -9.81
C ARG A 246 -16.07 -5.34 -10.31
N TRP A 247 -14.94 -5.99 -10.64
CA TRP A 247 -13.78 -5.31 -11.19
C TRP A 247 -14.09 -4.68 -12.57
N LEU A 248 -14.80 -5.41 -13.44
CA LEU A 248 -15.22 -4.92 -14.75
C LEU A 248 -16.12 -3.68 -14.62
N LEU A 249 -17.11 -3.71 -13.70
CA LEU A 249 -17.95 -2.55 -13.42
C LEU A 249 -17.14 -1.34 -12.97
N SER A 250 -16.17 -1.57 -12.09
CA SER A 250 -15.26 -0.53 -11.63
C SER A 250 -14.40 0.03 -12.78
N ALA A 251 -13.90 -0.84 -13.65
CA ALA A 251 -13.09 -0.46 -14.80
C ALA A 251 -13.90 0.38 -15.81
N ILE A 252 -15.14 0.01 -16.11
CA ILE A 252 -16.01 0.69 -17.08
C ILE A 252 -16.47 2.05 -16.51
N LEU A 253 -16.99 2.07 -15.27
CA LEU A 253 -17.63 3.27 -14.72
C LEU A 253 -16.65 4.34 -14.26
N PHE A 254 -15.50 3.94 -13.73
CA PHE A 254 -14.45 4.89 -13.30
C PHE A 254 -13.32 5.07 -14.31
N GLY A 255 -13.33 4.34 -15.44
CA GLY A 255 -12.25 4.39 -16.44
C GLY A 255 -10.89 3.96 -15.89
N ARG A 256 -10.85 3.25 -14.74
CA ARG A 256 -9.62 2.91 -14.01
C ARG A 256 -9.22 1.46 -14.25
N VAL A 257 -8.60 1.18 -15.37
CA VAL A 257 -7.91 -0.10 -15.59
C VAL A 257 -6.47 0.05 -15.11
N THR A 258 -6.19 -0.32 -13.87
CA THR A 258 -4.84 -0.27 -13.30
C THR A 258 -4.24 -1.67 -13.24
N LEU A 259 -2.93 -1.77 -13.48
CA LEU A 259 -2.19 -3.04 -13.33
C LEU A 259 -2.37 -3.61 -11.90
N VAL A 260 -2.28 -2.77 -10.90
CA VAL A 260 -2.48 -3.15 -9.50
C VAL A 260 -3.88 -3.71 -9.26
N GLY A 261 -4.91 -3.13 -9.86
CA GLY A 261 -6.29 -3.62 -9.77
C GLY A 261 -6.45 -5.04 -10.34
N ILE A 262 -5.81 -5.35 -11.48
CA ILE A 262 -5.80 -6.69 -12.07
C ILE A 262 -5.09 -7.68 -11.15
N LEU A 263 -3.93 -7.32 -10.62
CA LEU A 263 -3.14 -8.15 -9.73
C LEU A 263 -3.91 -8.48 -8.44
N ILE A 264 -4.52 -7.46 -7.80
CA ILE A 264 -5.30 -7.65 -6.56
C ILE A 264 -6.54 -8.51 -6.81
N CYS A 265 -7.28 -8.26 -7.90
CA CYS A 265 -8.45 -9.05 -8.27
C CYS A 265 -8.06 -10.53 -8.43
N SER A 266 -6.97 -10.82 -9.12
CA SER A 266 -6.49 -12.17 -9.35
C SER A 266 -6.03 -12.86 -8.06
N VAL A 267 -5.32 -12.15 -7.18
CA VAL A 267 -4.91 -12.65 -5.86
C VAL A 267 -6.15 -12.98 -5.01
N SER A 268 -7.14 -12.08 -4.97
CA SER A 268 -8.37 -12.30 -4.21
C SER A 268 -9.12 -13.54 -4.68
N ILE A 269 -9.25 -13.73 -6.00
CA ILE A 269 -9.89 -14.91 -6.58
C ILE A 269 -9.16 -16.18 -6.16
N VAL A 270 -7.85 -16.25 -6.43
CA VAL A 270 -7.08 -17.49 -6.22
C VAL A 270 -7.01 -17.85 -4.74
N VAL A 271 -6.71 -16.89 -3.87
CA VAL A 271 -6.55 -17.15 -2.43
C VAL A 271 -7.87 -17.58 -1.79
N LEU A 272 -8.97 -16.88 -2.09
CA LEU A 272 -10.27 -17.23 -1.50
C LEU A 272 -10.83 -18.54 -2.07
N GLU A 273 -10.73 -18.80 -3.37
CA GLU A 273 -11.14 -20.09 -3.94
C GLU A 273 -10.31 -21.25 -3.37
N PHE A 274 -8.99 -21.04 -3.22
CA PHE A 274 -8.10 -22.03 -2.62
C PHE A 274 -8.51 -22.37 -1.18
N VAL A 275 -8.77 -21.35 -0.35
CA VAL A 275 -9.22 -21.55 1.03
C VAL A 275 -10.54 -22.30 1.09
N LEU A 276 -11.53 -21.90 0.29
CA LEU A 276 -12.83 -22.59 0.25
C LEU A 276 -12.70 -24.03 -0.25
N TRP A 277 -11.80 -24.28 -1.19
CA TRP A 277 -11.54 -25.63 -1.71
C TRP A 277 -10.85 -26.52 -0.67
N VAL A 278 -9.82 -26.03 0.01
CA VAL A 278 -9.08 -26.76 1.06
C VAL A 278 -10.01 -27.18 2.21
N TRP A 279 -10.86 -26.26 2.63
CA TRP A 279 -11.83 -26.54 3.70
C TRP A 279 -13.07 -27.34 3.23
N GLY A 280 -13.13 -27.71 1.94
CA GLY A 280 -14.19 -28.55 1.39
C GLY A 280 -15.57 -27.88 1.36
N PHE A 281 -15.62 -26.52 1.30
CA PHE A 281 -16.88 -25.76 1.29
C PHE A 281 -17.82 -26.19 0.16
N PHE A 282 -17.29 -26.48 -1.01
CA PHE A 282 -18.07 -26.87 -2.18
C PHE A 282 -18.59 -28.31 -2.15
N LYS A 283 -18.04 -29.16 -1.26
CA LYS A 283 -18.41 -30.59 -1.16
C LYS A 283 -19.45 -30.87 -0.09
N LYS A 284 -19.65 -29.97 0.87
CA LYS A 284 -20.57 -30.17 1.98
C LYS A 284 -22.02 -29.90 1.57
N GLU A 285 -22.90 -30.82 1.79
CA GLU A 285 -24.35 -30.67 1.53
C GLU A 285 -25.04 -29.75 2.52
N VAL A 286 -24.67 -29.85 3.79
CA VAL A 286 -25.25 -29.04 4.88
C VAL A 286 -24.14 -28.23 5.56
N ILE A 287 -24.35 -26.96 5.72
CA ILE A 287 -23.47 -26.06 6.45
C ILE A 287 -24.05 -25.84 7.84
N THR A 288 -23.39 -26.39 8.85
CA THR A 288 -23.72 -26.11 10.27
C THR A 288 -23.24 -24.71 10.65
N GLU A 289 -23.88 -24.08 11.65
CA GLU A 289 -23.46 -22.73 12.09
C GLU A 289 -22.01 -22.70 12.56
N GLN A 290 -21.54 -23.74 13.27
CA GLN A 290 -20.14 -23.86 13.69
C GLN A 290 -19.17 -23.88 12.49
N TYR A 291 -19.51 -24.62 11.44
CA TYR A 291 -18.71 -24.68 10.24
C TYR A 291 -18.74 -23.35 9.48
N ALA A 292 -19.87 -22.64 9.47
CA ALA A 292 -19.98 -21.31 8.88
C ALA A 292 -19.09 -20.29 9.58
N VAL A 293 -19.04 -20.32 10.93
CA VAL A 293 -18.12 -19.48 11.71
C VAL A 293 -16.66 -19.82 11.38
N LEU A 294 -16.32 -21.11 11.30
CA LEU A 294 -14.97 -21.53 10.91
C LEU A 294 -14.58 -20.96 9.52
N ILE A 295 -15.45 -21.14 8.53
CA ILE A 295 -15.22 -20.62 7.16
C ILE A 295 -15.11 -19.09 7.16
N ALA A 296 -15.94 -18.40 7.95
CA ALA A 296 -15.87 -16.95 8.07
C ALA A 296 -14.50 -16.48 8.61
N VAL A 297 -13.98 -17.15 9.65
CA VAL A 297 -12.63 -16.87 10.19
C VAL A 297 -11.55 -17.18 9.16
N MET A 298 -11.66 -18.29 8.43
CA MET A 298 -10.68 -18.65 7.39
C MET A 298 -10.69 -17.67 6.22
N ILE A 299 -11.86 -17.15 5.84
CA ILE A 299 -11.99 -16.06 4.86
C ILE A 299 -11.31 -14.80 5.39
N GLY A 300 -11.48 -14.46 6.67
CA GLY A 300 -10.80 -13.31 7.28
C GLY A 300 -9.28 -13.45 7.28
N ILE A 301 -8.74 -14.62 7.59
CA ILE A 301 -7.29 -14.90 7.51
C ILE A 301 -6.79 -14.78 6.05
N ALA A 302 -7.56 -15.31 5.10
CA ALA A 302 -7.27 -15.20 3.69
C ALA A 302 -7.24 -13.73 3.23
N ASP A 303 -8.22 -12.93 3.68
CA ASP A 303 -8.30 -11.51 3.36
C ASP A 303 -7.16 -10.70 4.00
N ALA A 304 -6.71 -11.06 5.21
CA ALA A 304 -5.52 -10.48 5.81
C ALA A 304 -4.27 -10.73 4.94
N PHE A 305 -4.13 -11.93 4.39
CA PHE A 305 -3.04 -12.23 3.46
C PHE A 305 -3.16 -11.45 2.15
N ILE A 306 -4.37 -11.36 1.57
CA ILE A 306 -4.65 -10.54 0.38
C ILE A 306 -4.31 -9.07 0.65
N THR A 307 -4.68 -8.56 1.81
CA THR A 307 -4.39 -7.20 2.26
C THR A 307 -2.87 -6.96 2.38
N PHE A 308 -2.13 -7.93 2.93
CA PHE A 308 -0.67 -7.87 2.98
C PHE A 308 -0.06 -7.77 1.57
N ILE A 309 -0.46 -8.65 0.66
CA ILE A 309 0.00 -8.63 -0.74
C ILE A 309 -0.34 -7.31 -1.42
N ASN A 310 -1.56 -6.79 -1.21
CA ASN A 310 -1.99 -5.50 -1.73
C ASN A 310 -1.11 -4.35 -1.23
N MET A 311 -0.87 -4.27 0.08
CA MET A 311 -0.01 -3.23 0.64
C MET A 311 1.43 -3.32 0.11
N GLN A 312 1.97 -4.53 -0.05
CA GLN A 312 3.30 -4.71 -0.66
C GLN A 312 3.33 -4.26 -2.12
N GLN A 313 2.27 -4.53 -2.89
CA GLN A 313 2.14 -4.04 -4.26
C GLN A 313 2.05 -2.50 -4.33
N MET A 314 1.23 -1.89 -3.45
CA MET A 314 1.12 -0.43 -3.35
C MET A 314 2.47 0.22 -3.02
N MET A 315 3.22 -0.36 -2.08
CA MET A 315 4.55 0.12 -1.74
C MET A 315 5.55 -0.03 -2.91
N PHE A 316 5.43 -1.08 -3.69
CA PHE A 316 6.32 -1.30 -4.82
C PHE A 316 5.98 -0.39 -6.01
N PHE A 317 4.71 -0.33 -6.44
CA PHE A 317 4.32 0.40 -7.65
C PHE A 317 4.19 1.92 -7.44
N TYR A 318 3.60 2.32 -6.29
CA TYR A 318 3.33 3.73 -6.00
C TYR A 318 4.36 4.38 -5.10
N ARG A 319 5.39 3.63 -4.69
CA ARG A 319 6.45 4.13 -3.80
C ARG A 319 5.92 4.63 -2.45
N LEU A 320 4.76 4.13 -2.03
CA LEU A 320 4.21 4.41 -0.72
C LEU A 320 4.99 3.67 0.35
N TYR A 321 5.05 4.24 1.53
CA TYR A 321 5.65 3.61 2.70
C TYR A 321 4.59 3.44 3.80
N TYR A 322 4.47 2.21 4.29
CA TYR A 322 3.66 1.91 5.46
C TYR A 322 4.55 1.31 6.55
N ALA A 323 4.40 1.80 7.78
CA ALA A 323 5.08 1.23 8.93
C ALA A 323 4.62 -0.22 9.19
N ASP A 324 5.52 -1.08 9.66
CA ASP A 324 5.19 -2.51 9.84
C ASP A 324 4.06 -2.72 10.85
N TRP A 325 4.02 -1.93 11.93
CA TRP A 325 2.92 -1.96 12.89
C TRP A 325 1.58 -1.56 12.25
N PHE A 326 1.58 -0.62 11.29
CA PHE A 326 0.37 -0.19 10.59
C PHE A 326 -0.12 -1.28 9.65
N ILE A 327 0.78 -1.96 8.94
CA ILE A 327 0.44 -3.13 8.09
C ILE A 327 -0.20 -4.22 8.95
N ALA A 328 0.40 -4.55 10.10
CA ALA A 328 -0.12 -5.55 11.02
C ALA A 328 -1.52 -5.16 11.56
N LEU A 329 -1.70 -3.90 11.98
CA LEU A 329 -3.00 -3.39 12.44
C LEU A 329 -4.05 -3.48 11.33
N TYR A 330 -3.69 -3.09 10.12
CA TYR A 330 -4.60 -3.09 8.97
C TYR A 330 -5.01 -4.52 8.58
N MET A 331 -4.07 -5.46 8.58
CA MET A 331 -4.36 -6.88 8.37
C MET A 331 -5.30 -7.46 9.44
N LEU A 332 -5.08 -7.11 10.71
CA LEU A 332 -5.91 -7.60 11.81
C LEU A 332 -7.33 -7.05 11.73
N VAL A 333 -7.47 -5.74 11.57
CA VAL A 333 -8.78 -5.07 11.62
C VAL A 333 -9.56 -5.28 10.33
N ASN A 334 -8.99 -4.91 9.18
CA ASN A 334 -9.69 -5.01 7.89
C ASN A 334 -9.72 -6.44 7.38
N GLY A 335 -8.58 -7.13 7.43
CA GLY A 335 -8.49 -8.50 6.95
C GLY A 335 -9.24 -9.49 7.85
N ILE A 336 -8.80 -9.68 9.09
CA ILE A 336 -9.38 -10.73 9.94
C ILE A 336 -10.75 -10.29 10.48
N LEU A 337 -10.82 -9.16 11.18
CA LEU A 337 -12.02 -8.82 11.96
C LEU A 337 -13.23 -8.49 11.06
N TYR A 338 -13.10 -7.51 10.19
CA TYR A 338 -14.23 -7.05 9.38
C TYR A 338 -14.69 -8.11 8.37
N SER A 339 -13.75 -8.79 7.72
CA SER A 339 -14.08 -9.82 6.73
C SER A 339 -14.71 -11.07 7.34
N SER A 340 -14.27 -11.48 8.54
CA SER A 340 -14.91 -12.58 9.27
C SER A 340 -16.32 -12.22 9.72
N ILE A 341 -16.54 -11.01 10.26
CA ILE A 341 -17.88 -10.54 10.65
C ILE A 341 -18.78 -10.48 9.41
N GLY A 342 -18.29 -9.89 8.30
CA GLY A 342 -19.03 -9.79 7.05
C GLY A 342 -19.42 -11.18 6.51
N ALA A 343 -18.49 -12.11 6.46
CA ALA A 343 -18.75 -13.47 5.98
C ALA A 343 -19.75 -14.21 6.89
N TRP A 344 -19.65 -14.08 8.21
CA TRP A 344 -20.62 -14.69 9.14
C TRP A 344 -22.02 -14.09 8.97
N MET A 345 -22.14 -12.77 8.87
CA MET A 345 -23.43 -12.12 8.59
C MET A 345 -23.98 -12.53 7.22
N GLY A 346 -23.10 -12.68 6.22
CA GLY A 346 -23.44 -13.14 4.89
C GLY A 346 -23.97 -14.56 4.85
N TYR A 347 -23.43 -15.46 5.68
CA TYR A 347 -23.99 -16.79 5.86
C TYR A 347 -25.47 -16.73 6.32
N ARG A 348 -25.76 -15.98 7.39
CA ARG A 348 -27.13 -15.83 7.90
C ARG A 348 -28.08 -15.20 6.87
N MET A 349 -27.60 -14.21 6.13
CA MET A 349 -28.38 -13.60 5.04
C MET A 349 -28.62 -14.61 3.91
N GLY A 350 -27.60 -15.36 3.50
CA GLY A 350 -27.69 -16.35 2.43
C GLY A 350 -28.70 -17.47 2.76
N GLU A 351 -28.71 -17.98 3.99
CA GLU A 351 -29.69 -18.98 4.43
C GLU A 351 -31.12 -18.43 4.38
N LYS A 352 -31.36 -17.19 4.81
CA LYS A 352 -32.67 -16.55 4.69
C LYS A 352 -33.10 -16.38 3.23
N LEU A 353 -32.19 -15.94 2.37
CA LEU A 353 -32.47 -15.78 0.92
C LEU A 353 -32.81 -17.12 0.28
N LYS A 354 -32.10 -18.19 0.65
CA LYS A 354 -32.37 -19.55 0.17
C LYS A 354 -33.77 -20.03 0.56
N GLN A 355 -34.20 -19.76 1.79
CA GLN A 355 -35.55 -20.08 2.25
C GLN A 355 -36.64 -19.35 1.45
N VAL A 356 -36.43 -18.06 1.14
CA VAL A 356 -37.37 -17.23 0.37
C VAL A 356 -37.43 -17.65 -1.10
N MET A 357 -36.30 -18.04 -1.68
CA MET A 357 -36.22 -18.47 -3.07
C MET A 357 -36.71 -19.91 -3.32
N GLY A 358 -36.97 -20.66 -2.26
CA GLY A 358 -37.49 -22.04 -2.36
C GLY A 358 -36.49 -23.05 -2.97
N THR A 359 -35.18 -22.73 -2.90
CA THR A 359 -34.09 -23.56 -3.46
C THR A 359 -33.30 -24.29 -2.39
#